data_ab11e90561bcb0fd241895d2e4002f5c
#
_entry.id   ab11e90561bcb0fd241895d2e4002f5c
#
_cell.length_a   1.000
_cell.length_b   1.000
_cell.length_c   1.000
_cell.angle_alpha   90.00
_cell.angle_beta   90.00
_cell.angle_gamma   90.00
#
_symmetry.space_group_name_H-M   'P 1'
#
loop_
_entity.id
_entity.type
_entity.pdbx_description
1 polymer ?
#
loop_
_entity_poly.entity_id
_entity_poly.type
_entity_poly.pdbx_seq_one_letter_code
_entity_poly.pdbx_strand_id
1 'polypeptide(L)'
;MHKIVTGAIAGAAGVALLLGGAGTFALWNASASTAASSVSSGSLTLSANNDGVWTDITNGRSATINPASALMVPGNSYQFTQTLTIGATGQDLKANLTYASQSITGDSALLAATTKTLAVTSSSASVVQSTANANTFVVSPSAATSTVKVVFTITLPSSATTGQGGTLNVGALAFTLTQTAIGS
;
A
#
# COMPACT_ATOMS: atom_id res chain seq x y z
N MET A 1 26.63 -47.79 -84.34
CA MET A 1 26.81 -46.39 -83.68
C MET A 1 25.62 -45.98 -82.80
N HIS A 2 24.47 -46.63 -82.89
CA HIS A 2 23.28 -46.22 -82.11
C HIS A 2 23.32 -46.55 -80.63
N LYS A 3 24.05 -47.59 -80.22
CA LYS A 3 24.09 -48.03 -78.81
C LYS A 3 24.77 -47.00 -77.88
N ILE A 4 25.78 -46.27 -78.35
CA ILE A 4 26.54 -45.26 -77.60
C ILE A 4 25.68 -43.97 -77.40
N VAL A 5 24.94 -43.63 -78.47
CA VAL A 5 24.02 -42.45 -78.40
C VAL A 5 22.86 -42.71 -77.44
N THR A 6 22.32 -43.89 -77.45
CA THR A 6 21.21 -44.30 -76.52
C THR A 6 21.70 -44.26 -75.04
N GLY A 7 22.94 -44.77 -74.81
CA GLY A 7 23.56 -44.71 -73.49
C GLY A 7 23.84 -43.28 -72.99
N ALA A 8 24.30 -42.39 -73.89
CA ALA A 8 24.53 -41.04 -73.59
C ALA A 8 23.23 -40.27 -73.23
N ILE A 9 22.16 -40.52 -73.99
CA ILE A 9 20.83 -39.92 -73.71
C ILE A 9 20.29 -40.40 -72.38
N ALA A 10 20.37 -41.73 -72.10
CA ALA A 10 19.91 -42.33 -70.85
C ALA A 10 20.74 -41.78 -69.66
N GLY A 11 22.03 -41.59 -69.79
CA GLY A 11 22.90 -41.00 -68.78
C GLY A 11 22.58 -39.56 -68.52
N ALA A 12 22.35 -38.79 -69.57
CA ALA A 12 21.97 -37.35 -69.40
C ALA A 12 20.59 -37.20 -68.73
N ALA A 13 19.64 -38.02 -69.05
CA ALA A 13 18.30 -38.05 -68.42
C ALA A 13 18.38 -38.48 -66.95
N GLY A 14 19.23 -39.45 -66.63
CA GLY A 14 19.46 -39.85 -65.23
C GLY A 14 20.08 -38.80 -64.40
N VAL A 15 21.10 -38.06 -64.90
CA VAL A 15 21.72 -36.94 -64.24
C VAL A 15 20.73 -35.76 -64.05
N ALA A 16 19.91 -35.47 -65.04
CA ALA A 16 18.87 -34.45 -64.95
C ALA A 16 17.82 -34.77 -63.90
N LEU A 17 17.40 -36.05 -63.78
CA LEU A 17 16.50 -36.46 -62.71
C LEU A 17 17.12 -36.44 -61.35
N LEU A 18 18.43 -36.74 -61.19
CA LEU A 18 19.13 -36.65 -59.93
C LEU A 18 19.32 -35.20 -59.48
N LEU A 19 19.62 -34.30 -60.41
CA LEU A 19 19.75 -32.88 -60.14
C LEU A 19 18.37 -32.22 -59.88
N GLY A 20 17.33 -32.65 -60.59
CA GLY A 20 15.96 -32.20 -60.36
C GLY A 20 15.36 -32.69 -59.03
N GLY A 21 15.78 -33.92 -58.64
CA GLY A 21 15.33 -34.49 -57.33
C GLY A 21 16.03 -33.89 -56.12
N ALA A 22 17.27 -33.43 -56.25
CA ALA A 22 18.03 -32.80 -55.16
C ALA A 22 17.51 -31.40 -54.78
N GLY A 23 16.75 -30.74 -55.68
CA GLY A 23 16.23 -29.40 -55.44
C GLY A 23 14.86 -29.37 -54.72
N THR A 24 14.23 -30.51 -54.44
CA THR A 24 12.89 -30.55 -53.89
C THR A 24 12.82 -30.73 -52.37
N PHE A 25 13.97 -30.77 -51.67
CA PHE A 25 13.95 -30.64 -50.23
C PHE A 25 13.90 -29.16 -49.86
N ALA A 26 12.80 -28.52 -50.19
CA ALA A 26 12.45 -27.24 -49.56
C ALA A 26 12.18 -27.54 -48.09
N LEU A 27 13.20 -27.41 -47.27
CA LEU A 27 13.03 -27.38 -45.82
C LEU A 27 12.17 -26.15 -45.48
N TRP A 28 10.91 -26.36 -45.24
CA TRP A 28 10.04 -25.36 -44.68
C TRP A 28 10.44 -25.18 -43.23
N ASN A 29 11.33 -24.21 -42.98
CA ASN A 29 11.69 -23.81 -41.64
C ASN A 29 10.95 -22.50 -41.33
N ALA A 30 9.86 -22.61 -40.62
CA ALA A 30 9.16 -21.46 -40.09
C ALA A 30 9.49 -21.34 -38.59
N SER A 31 10.18 -20.30 -38.18
CA SER A 31 10.38 -19.94 -36.78
C SER A 31 9.57 -18.70 -36.46
N ALA A 32 8.73 -18.80 -35.44
CA ALA A 32 8.06 -17.66 -34.86
C ALA A 32 8.61 -17.45 -33.44
N SER A 33 9.07 -16.26 -33.15
CA SER A 33 9.41 -15.86 -31.79
C SER A 33 8.31 -14.97 -31.27
N THR A 34 7.81 -15.25 -30.07
CA THR A 34 6.97 -14.32 -29.31
C THR A 34 7.90 -13.31 -28.63
N ALA A 35 7.45 -12.07 -28.56
CA ALA A 35 8.21 -11.05 -27.82
C ALA A 35 8.26 -11.46 -26.33
N ALA A 36 9.48 -11.56 -25.79
CA ALA A 36 9.67 -11.72 -24.37
C ALA A 36 9.31 -10.39 -23.69
N SER A 37 8.45 -10.45 -22.69
CA SER A 37 8.13 -9.28 -21.84
C SER A 37 8.41 -9.64 -20.38
N SER A 38 8.89 -8.65 -19.63
CA SER A 38 9.05 -8.78 -18.19
C SER A 38 7.72 -8.45 -17.50
N VAL A 39 7.36 -9.25 -16.51
CA VAL A 39 6.23 -9.00 -15.64
C VAL A 39 6.78 -8.65 -14.26
N SER A 40 6.41 -7.48 -13.74
CA SER A 40 6.80 -7.01 -12.42
C SER A 40 5.63 -7.16 -11.46
N SER A 41 5.92 -7.54 -10.21
CA SER A 41 4.91 -7.57 -9.14
C SER A 41 4.60 -6.15 -8.64
N GLY A 42 3.39 -5.94 -8.15
CA GLY A 42 3.02 -4.74 -7.41
C GLY A 42 3.70 -4.67 -6.04
N SER A 43 3.55 -3.54 -5.37
CA SER A 43 4.05 -3.32 -4.02
C SER A 43 2.99 -2.71 -3.11
N LEU A 44 3.08 -3.03 -1.82
CA LEU A 44 2.23 -2.50 -0.77
C LEU A 44 3.12 -2.09 0.41
N THR A 45 3.10 -0.80 0.77
CA THR A 45 3.94 -0.24 1.83
C THR A 45 3.14 0.64 2.76
N LEU A 46 3.50 0.63 4.03
CA LEU A 46 2.96 1.50 5.08
C LEU A 46 4.11 2.03 5.92
N SER A 47 4.21 3.32 6.09
CA SER A 47 5.18 3.96 6.95
C SER A 47 4.56 5.08 7.77
N ALA A 48 4.96 5.20 9.04
CA ALA A 48 4.66 6.37 9.85
C ALA A 48 5.70 7.44 9.57
N ASN A 49 5.26 8.66 9.33
CA ASN A 49 6.17 9.78 9.13
C ASN A 49 6.73 10.26 10.48
N ASN A 50 7.94 10.83 10.45
CA ASN A 50 8.56 11.41 11.66
C ASN A 50 8.03 12.83 11.95
N ASP A 51 6.73 13.06 11.72
CA ASP A 51 6.04 14.34 11.89
C ASP A 51 5.09 14.34 13.11
N GLY A 52 5.19 13.32 13.95
CA GLY A 52 4.39 13.21 15.17
C GLY A 52 4.65 14.37 16.13
N VAL A 53 3.62 15.18 16.40
CA VAL A 53 3.72 16.35 17.27
C VAL A 53 2.55 16.43 18.23
N TRP A 54 2.86 16.80 19.49
CA TRP A 54 1.87 17.16 20.50
C TRP A 54 1.70 18.68 20.55
N THR A 55 0.47 19.14 20.60
CA THR A 55 0.10 20.54 20.56
C THR A 55 -0.91 20.83 21.68
N ASP A 56 -0.71 21.91 22.43
CA ASP A 56 -1.74 22.50 23.29
C ASP A 56 -2.73 23.27 22.40
N ILE A 57 -3.97 22.78 22.34
CA ILE A 57 -5.06 23.41 21.58
C ILE A 57 -6.08 24.10 22.47
N THR A 58 -5.78 24.26 23.76
CA THR A 58 -6.64 24.91 24.76
C THR A 58 -7.02 26.33 24.32
N ASN A 59 -8.30 26.63 24.26
CA ASN A 59 -8.83 27.95 23.88
C ASN A 59 -8.26 28.47 22.54
N GLY A 60 -8.06 27.58 21.56
CA GLY A 60 -7.54 27.97 20.23
C GLY A 60 -6.03 28.18 20.17
N ARG A 61 -5.27 27.79 21.20
CA ARG A 61 -3.80 27.75 21.14
C ARG A 61 -3.30 26.78 20.06
N SER A 62 -2.06 26.95 19.67
CA SER A 62 -1.35 26.05 18.74
C SER A 62 0.13 25.98 19.16
N ALA A 63 0.40 25.70 20.42
CA ALA A 63 1.75 25.62 20.95
C ALA A 63 2.21 24.16 21.01
N THR A 64 3.37 23.86 20.43
CA THR A 64 3.99 22.54 20.57
C THR A 64 4.36 22.30 22.03
N ILE A 65 4.04 21.12 22.53
CA ILE A 65 4.31 20.71 23.91
C ILE A 65 5.11 19.41 23.94
N ASN A 66 5.85 19.21 25.01
CA ASN A 66 6.41 17.90 25.34
C ASN A 66 5.44 17.21 26.33
N PRO A 67 4.76 16.12 25.91
CA PRO A 67 3.79 15.46 26.76
C PRO A 67 4.37 14.89 28.05
N ALA A 68 5.68 14.57 28.09
CA ALA A 68 6.36 14.07 29.27
C ALA A 68 6.50 15.10 30.39
N SER A 69 6.43 16.39 30.05
CA SER A 69 6.57 17.50 31.02
C SER A 69 5.34 18.42 31.09
N ALA A 70 4.39 18.22 30.17
CA ALA A 70 3.16 19.01 30.14
C ALA A 70 2.22 18.60 31.28
N LEU A 71 1.85 19.55 32.13
CA LEU A 71 0.89 19.35 33.21
C LEU A 71 -0.49 19.81 32.74
N MET A 72 -1.42 18.89 32.68
CA MET A 72 -2.80 19.17 32.29
C MET A 72 -3.61 19.65 33.49
N VAL A 73 -4.28 20.78 33.34
CA VAL A 73 -5.24 21.28 34.32
C VAL A 73 -6.65 21.29 33.75
N PRO A 74 -7.72 21.34 34.61
CA PRO A 74 -9.09 21.43 34.13
C PRO A 74 -9.26 22.56 33.09
N GLY A 75 -9.87 22.21 31.94
CA GLY A 75 -10.03 23.10 30.78
C GLY A 75 -8.98 22.92 29.69
N ASN A 76 -7.88 22.18 29.94
CA ASN A 76 -6.88 21.95 28.90
C ASN A 76 -7.30 20.88 27.88
N SER A 77 -6.86 21.08 26.66
CA SER A 77 -6.97 20.12 25.55
C SER A 77 -5.63 19.99 24.85
N TYR A 78 -5.14 18.78 24.74
CA TYR A 78 -3.90 18.44 24.03
C TYR A 78 -4.19 17.52 22.86
N GLN A 79 -3.49 17.75 21.76
CA GLN A 79 -3.69 17.01 20.51
C GLN A 79 -2.37 16.46 20.00
N PHE A 80 -2.37 15.17 19.65
CA PHE A 80 -1.31 14.55 18.88
C PHE A 80 -1.73 14.46 17.43
N THR A 81 -0.83 14.84 16.53
CA THR A 81 -1.04 14.71 15.09
C THR A 81 0.14 13.99 14.46
N GLN A 82 -0.12 13.03 13.58
CA GLN A 82 0.88 12.33 12.80
C GLN A 82 0.31 11.94 11.45
N THR A 83 1.16 11.83 10.42
CA THR A 83 0.76 11.31 9.12
C THR A 83 1.37 9.93 8.86
N LEU A 84 0.61 9.10 8.13
CA LEU A 84 1.06 7.83 7.59
C LEU A 84 1.14 7.97 6.07
N THR A 85 2.13 7.34 5.46
CA THR A 85 2.28 7.25 4.02
C THR A 85 2.03 5.82 3.56
N ILE A 86 1.16 5.67 2.56
CA ILE A 86 0.78 4.39 1.95
C ILE A 86 1.23 4.40 0.50
N GLY A 87 1.99 3.39 0.10
CA GLY A 87 2.27 3.07 -1.29
C GLY A 87 1.52 1.80 -1.69
N ALA A 88 0.74 1.86 -2.76
CA ALA A 88 -0.03 0.74 -3.28
C ALA A 88 0.06 0.74 -4.81
N THR A 89 0.88 -0.14 -5.37
CA THR A 89 1.06 -0.28 -6.83
C THR A 89 0.76 -1.71 -7.25
N GLY A 90 0.18 -1.87 -8.41
CA GLY A 90 -0.18 -3.18 -8.97
C GLY A 90 -1.58 -3.13 -9.55
N GLN A 91 -1.77 -3.82 -10.69
CA GLN A 91 -3.09 -3.94 -11.30
C GLN A 91 -3.99 -4.77 -10.38
N ASP A 92 -5.22 -4.29 -10.15
CA ASP A 92 -6.24 -4.96 -9.32
C ASP A 92 -5.84 -5.19 -7.84
N LEU A 93 -4.77 -4.54 -7.35
CA LEU A 93 -4.42 -4.59 -5.93
C LEU A 93 -5.55 -3.96 -5.10
N LYS A 94 -5.97 -4.65 -4.06
CA LYS A 94 -6.84 -4.11 -3.01
C LYS A 94 -6.23 -4.44 -1.65
N ALA A 95 -6.33 -3.51 -0.72
CA ALA A 95 -5.86 -3.72 0.64
C ALA A 95 -6.78 -3.01 1.64
N ASN A 96 -6.74 -3.45 2.88
CA ASN A 96 -7.41 -2.80 3.99
C ASN A 96 -6.37 -2.26 4.96
N LEU A 97 -6.41 -0.96 5.24
CA LEU A 97 -5.75 -0.35 6.36
C LEU A 97 -6.70 -0.39 7.55
N THR A 98 -6.29 -1.04 8.63
CA THR A 98 -7.06 -1.15 9.87
C THR A 98 -6.29 -0.59 11.05
N TYR A 99 -7.00 -0.09 12.06
CA TYR A 99 -6.40 0.34 13.32
C TYR A 99 -7.29 -0.05 14.51
N ALA A 100 -6.65 -0.28 15.64
CA ALA A 100 -7.32 -0.55 16.91
C ALA A 100 -7.63 0.76 17.65
N SER A 101 -8.49 0.69 18.66
CA SER A 101 -8.69 1.79 19.58
C SER A 101 -7.39 2.15 20.30
N GLN A 102 -7.18 3.44 20.57
CA GLN A 102 -6.02 3.93 21.31
C GLN A 102 -5.99 3.32 22.72
N SER A 103 -4.89 2.68 23.07
CA SER A 103 -4.65 2.20 24.43
C SER A 103 -4.23 3.37 25.32
N ILE A 104 -4.95 3.60 26.41
CA ILE A 104 -4.62 4.64 27.40
C ILE A 104 -4.70 3.99 28.78
N THR A 105 -3.63 4.12 29.54
CA THR A 105 -3.48 3.60 30.90
C THR A 105 -3.03 4.68 31.85
N GLY A 106 -3.14 4.46 33.14
CA GLY A 106 -2.66 5.39 34.16
C GLY A 106 -3.60 5.54 35.34
N ASP A 107 -3.59 6.71 35.96
CA ASP A 107 -4.44 7.00 37.12
C ASP A 107 -5.91 6.91 36.77
N SER A 108 -6.67 6.13 37.54
CA SER A 108 -8.06 5.81 37.22
C SER A 108 -9.00 7.03 37.35
N ALA A 109 -8.73 7.93 38.29
CA ALA A 109 -9.52 9.14 38.48
C ALA A 109 -9.29 10.14 37.35
N LEU A 110 -8.03 10.32 36.92
CA LEU A 110 -7.71 11.15 35.76
C LEU A 110 -8.22 10.52 34.46
N LEU A 111 -8.11 9.20 34.31
CA LEU A 111 -8.63 8.48 33.16
C LEU A 111 -10.13 8.64 32.99
N ALA A 112 -10.89 8.59 34.09
CA ALA A 112 -12.33 8.80 34.11
C ALA A 112 -12.73 10.27 33.88
N ALA A 113 -11.93 11.21 34.36
CA ALA A 113 -12.19 12.63 34.20
C ALA A 113 -11.90 13.16 32.77
N THR A 114 -11.02 12.49 31.99
CA THR A 114 -10.64 12.96 30.65
C THR A 114 -11.56 12.42 29.58
N THR A 115 -11.85 13.26 28.57
CA THR A 115 -12.45 12.81 27.29
C THR A 115 -11.34 12.60 26.25
N LYS A 116 -11.54 11.61 25.38
CA LYS A 116 -10.55 11.19 24.39
C LYS A 116 -11.25 10.99 23.05
N THR A 117 -10.65 11.50 21.98
CA THR A 117 -11.13 11.29 20.62
C THR A 117 -9.98 10.89 19.71
N LEU A 118 -10.24 9.96 18.81
CA LEU A 118 -9.31 9.55 17.76
C LEU A 118 -10.00 9.76 16.42
N ALA A 119 -9.41 10.58 15.58
CA ALA A 119 -9.83 10.79 14.20
C ALA A 119 -8.72 10.33 13.26
N VAL A 120 -9.07 9.45 12.34
CA VAL A 120 -8.20 9.00 11.25
C VAL A 120 -8.88 9.40 9.96
N THR A 121 -8.18 10.18 9.12
CA THR A 121 -8.75 10.75 7.91
C THR A 121 -7.79 10.60 6.73
N SER A 122 -8.34 10.45 5.54
CA SER A 122 -7.57 10.47 4.30
C SER A 122 -8.15 11.51 3.36
N SER A 123 -7.29 12.25 2.68
CA SER A 123 -7.67 13.14 1.57
C SER A 123 -7.44 12.48 0.20
N SER A 124 -6.90 11.28 0.15
CA SER A 124 -6.59 10.56 -1.08
C SER A 124 -7.81 9.77 -1.56
N ALA A 125 -8.16 9.91 -2.85
CA ALA A 125 -9.24 9.13 -3.45
C ALA A 125 -8.97 7.62 -3.49
N SER A 126 -7.70 7.21 -3.40
CA SER A 126 -7.28 5.80 -3.35
C SER A 126 -7.33 5.19 -1.95
N VAL A 127 -7.63 5.98 -0.90
CA VAL A 127 -7.75 5.50 0.48
C VAL A 127 -9.06 6.03 1.06
N VAL A 128 -10.07 5.20 1.09
CA VAL A 128 -11.45 5.58 1.45
C VAL A 128 -11.90 4.83 2.68
N GLN A 129 -12.46 5.55 3.66
CA GLN A 129 -13.01 4.92 4.86
C GLN A 129 -14.15 3.97 4.49
N SER A 130 -14.13 2.78 5.07
CA SER A 130 -15.17 1.77 4.85
C SER A 130 -16.50 2.22 5.47
N THR A 131 -17.58 2.04 4.74
CA THR A 131 -18.95 2.31 5.26
C THR A 131 -19.40 1.24 6.27
N ALA A 132 -18.80 0.05 6.22
CA ALA A 132 -19.15 -1.06 7.13
C ALA A 132 -18.37 -1.01 8.45
N ASN A 133 -17.16 -0.43 8.45
CA ASN A 133 -16.30 -0.36 9.64
C ASN A 133 -15.49 0.93 9.64
N ALA A 134 -15.79 1.81 10.59
CA ALA A 134 -15.15 3.12 10.71
C ALA A 134 -13.61 3.05 10.98
N ASN A 135 -13.12 1.93 11.50
CA ASN A 135 -11.70 1.71 11.78
C ASN A 135 -10.96 1.04 10.61
N THR A 136 -11.59 0.98 9.44
CA THR A 136 -11.04 0.37 8.24
C THR A 136 -11.08 1.33 7.06
N PHE A 137 -10.00 1.41 6.32
CA PHE A 137 -9.92 2.12 5.05
C PHE A 137 -9.62 1.13 3.94
N VAL A 138 -10.38 1.21 2.85
CA VAL A 138 -10.11 0.47 1.62
C VAL A 138 -9.04 1.22 0.84
N VAL A 139 -7.98 0.52 0.49
CA VAL A 139 -6.83 1.05 -0.26
C VAL A 139 -6.86 0.46 -1.66
N SER A 140 -6.88 1.34 -2.66
CA SER A 140 -6.80 1.01 -4.09
C SER A 140 -5.45 1.43 -4.67
N PRO A 141 -5.01 0.83 -5.80
CA PRO A 141 -3.75 1.18 -6.43
C PRO A 141 -3.68 2.66 -6.80
N SER A 142 -2.49 3.22 -6.65
CA SER A 142 -2.20 4.60 -7.06
C SER A 142 -0.74 4.71 -7.50
N ALA A 143 -0.46 5.48 -8.55
CA ALA A 143 0.90 5.78 -8.98
C ALA A 143 1.65 6.67 -7.97
N ALA A 144 0.91 7.50 -7.23
CA ALA A 144 1.45 8.34 -6.16
C ALA A 144 1.15 7.71 -4.79
N THR A 145 1.98 8.02 -3.81
CA THR A 145 1.71 7.67 -2.42
C THR A 145 0.51 8.42 -1.89
N SER A 146 -0.23 7.78 -1.00
CA SER A 146 -1.39 8.34 -0.30
C SER A 146 -1.03 8.65 1.14
N THR A 147 -1.65 9.68 1.70
CA THR A 147 -1.45 10.06 3.10
C THR A 147 -2.72 9.89 3.92
N VAL A 148 -2.53 9.40 5.14
CA VAL A 148 -3.58 9.28 6.17
C VAL A 148 -3.15 10.09 7.36
N LYS A 149 -3.99 11.02 7.79
CA LYS A 149 -3.76 11.87 8.97
C LYS A 149 -4.41 11.23 10.18
N VAL A 150 -3.63 11.10 11.25
CA VAL A 150 -4.04 10.61 12.56
C VAL A 150 -4.08 11.80 13.52
N VAL A 151 -5.20 11.98 14.18
CA VAL A 151 -5.39 13.05 15.18
C VAL A 151 -5.99 12.44 16.43
N PHE A 152 -5.23 12.43 17.50
CA PHE A 152 -5.69 12.02 18.83
C PHE A 152 -5.80 13.25 19.73
N THR A 153 -6.94 13.44 20.37
CA THR A 153 -7.18 14.55 21.29
C THR A 153 -7.56 14.03 22.66
N ILE A 154 -6.95 14.61 23.70
CA ILE A 154 -7.29 14.38 25.09
C ILE A 154 -7.66 15.72 25.73
N THR A 155 -8.80 15.75 26.41
CA THR A 155 -9.31 16.94 27.08
C THR A 155 -9.63 16.64 28.54
N LEU A 156 -9.14 17.46 29.44
CA LEU A 156 -9.61 17.49 30.83
C LEU A 156 -10.65 18.60 30.93
N PRO A 157 -11.95 18.26 31.06
CA PRO A 157 -13.00 19.28 31.13
C PRO A 157 -12.79 20.29 32.26
N SER A 158 -13.23 21.51 32.07
CA SER A 158 -13.11 22.57 33.11
C SER A 158 -13.87 22.24 34.39
N SER A 159 -14.86 21.33 34.28
CA SER A 159 -15.64 20.82 35.43
C SER A 159 -14.96 19.69 36.18
N ALA A 160 -13.79 19.21 35.74
CA ALA A 160 -13.09 18.12 36.43
C ALA A 160 -12.60 18.54 37.81
N THR A 161 -12.99 17.78 38.84
CA THR A 161 -12.64 18.01 40.25
C THR A 161 -11.74 16.93 40.83
N THR A 162 -11.42 15.90 40.02
CA THR A 162 -10.62 14.71 40.40
C THR A 162 -9.46 14.52 39.42
N GLY A 163 -8.51 13.64 39.79
CA GLY A 163 -7.37 13.28 38.93
C GLY A 163 -6.16 14.22 39.06
N GLN A 164 -6.13 15.06 40.09
CA GLN A 164 -4.96 15.93 40.38
C GLN A 164 -3.74 15.06 40.70
N GLY A 165 -2.57 15.41 40.12
CA GLY A 165 -1.33 14.68 40.32
C GLY A 165 -1.25 13.32 39.64
N GLY A 166 -2.32 12.89 38.94
CA GLY A 166 -2.36 11.66 38.18
C GLY A 166 -1.52 11.72 36.88
N THR A 167 -1.16 10.57 36.39
CA THR A 167 -0.43 10.42 35.10
C THR A 167 -1.22 9.53 34.16
N LEU A 168 -1.28 9.91 32.87
CA LEU A 168 -1.82 9.08 31.79
C LEU A 168 -0.70 8.70 30.84
N ASN A 169 -0.69 7.44 30.44
CA ASN A 169 0.18 6.92 29.39
C ASN A 169 -0.66 6.64 28.13
N VAL A 170 -0.39 7.37 27.08
CA VAL A 170 -1.00 7.19 25.77
C VAL A 170 -0.13 6.18 25.00
N GLY A 171 -0.64 4.98 24.80
CA GLY A 171 0.07 3.93 24.05
C GLY A 171 0.19 4.25 22.57
N ALA A 172 1.07 3.56 21.89
CA ALA A 172 1.19 3.66 20.44
C ALA A 172 -0.11 3.17 19.76
N LEU A 173 -0.54 3.86 18.72
CA LEU A 173 -1.62 3.42 17.86
C LEU A 173 -1.06 2.50 16.76
N ALA A 174 -1.51 1.26 16.73
CA ALA A 174 -1.08 0.29 15.74
C ALA A 174 -1.97 0.35 14.49
N PHE A 175 -1.33 0.43 13.33
CA PHE A 175 -1.96 0.32 12.02
C PHE A 175 -1.49 -0.93 11.32
N THR A 176 -2.41 -1.62 10.66
CA THR A 176 -2.12 -2.83 9.88
C THR A 176 -2.65 -2.63 8.46
N LEU A 177 -1.81 -2.87 7.47
CA LEU A 177 -2.15 -2.82 6.06
C LEU A 177 -2.09 -4.24 5.50
N THR A 178 -3.24 -4.78 5.10
CA THR A 178 -3.38 -6.16 4.63
C THR A 178 -3.97 -6.19 3.24
N GLN A 179 -3.30 -6.86 2.31
CA GLN A 179 -3.83 -7.10 0.97
C GLN A 179 -5.04 -8.03 1.05
N THR A 180 -6.08 -7.73 0.29
CA THR A 180 -7.23 -8.61 0.10
C THR A 180 -7.05 -9.45 -1.16
N ALA A 181 -7.50 -10.70 -1.13
CA ALA A 181 -7.44 -11.58 -2.31
C ALA A 181 -8.28 -11.01 -3.46
N ILE A 182 -7.80 -11.19 -4.70
CA ILE A 182 -8.55 -10.85 -5.90
C ILE A 182 -9.64 -11.92 -6.06
N GLY A 183 -10.90 -11.51 -6.15
CA GLY A 183 -12.03 -12.41 -6.40
C GLY A 183 -12.72 -13.00 -5.15
N SER A 184 -12.49 -12.42 -3.97
CA SER A 184 -13.26 -12.74 -2.75
C SER A 184 -14.45 -11.81 -2.57
#